data_24d49d02fdab1ce10224a160244ae1d2
#
_entry.id   24d49d02fdab1ce10224a160244ae1d2
#
_cell.length_a   1.000
_cell.length_b   1.000
_cell.length_c   1.000
_cell.angle_alpha   90.00
_cell.angle_beta   90.00
_cell.angle_gamma   90.00
#
_symmetry.space_group_name_H-M   'P 1'
#
loop_
_entity.id
_entity.type
_entity.pdbx_description
1 polymer ?
#
loop_
_entity_poly.entity_id
_entity_poly.type
_entity_poly.pdbx_seq_one_letter_code
_entity_poly.pdbx_strand_id
1 'polypeptide(L)'
;MNKLLLSASVALGATSLAYAQQTEKPNFVLFIADDCSHYDLGCYGSVDSKTPNIDRFATQGVRFTQAYQAVPMSSPTRHNLYTGLWPVRSGAYPNHTCADEGTLSVVHHLQPLGYKVALIGKSHIAPESVFPFDLYVPSLKGGDLNFEAIQKFVSDCKAKGDPFCLFVASNQPHTPWNKGDASQFNADKLTLPPMYVDIPQTRKQFTRYLAEINFMDQEFGNVLSILDQEKMTDKSVVVYLSEQGNSLPFAKWTCYDAGVHSACIVRWPGVIKPASVSDALVEYVDIVPTFVDIAGGKPQAKMDGESFKPVLTGKKKEHKKYSFSLQTTRGINAGSPYYGIRSVYDGRYRYIAVSYTHLRAHET
;
A
#
# COMPACT_ATOMS: atom_id res chain seq x y z
N MET A 1 33.51 -27.82 -78.07
CA MET A 1 33.34 -28.68 -76.91
C MET A 1 33.34 -27.80 -75.67
N ASN A 2 32.15 -27.34 -75.25
CA ASN A 2 31.97 -26.49 -74.11
C ASN A 2 31.24 -27.28 -73.01
N LYS A 3 31.89 -27.46 -71.88
CA LYS A 3 31.25 -28.04 -70.69
C LYS A 3 30.63 -26.92 -69.88
N LEU A 4 29.29 -26.92 -69.79
CA LEU A 4 28.51 -26.14 -68.78
C LEU A 4 28.69 -26.82 -67.42
N LEU A 5 29.17 -26.06 -66.48
CA LEU A 5 29.11 -26.39 -65.06
C LEU A 5 27.85 -25.72 -64.45
N LEU A 6 26.92 -26.56 -64.06
CA LEU A 6 25.73 -26.11 -63.25
C LEU A 6 26.14 -26.06 -61.79
N SER A 7 26.17 -24.87 -61.19
CA SER A 7 26.35 -24.69 -59.78
C SER A 7 24.95 -24.56 -59.13
N ALA A 8 24.56 -25.57 -58.32
CA ALA A 8 23.35 -25.54 -57.52
C ALA A 8 23.66 -24.84 -56.19
N SER A 9 23.10 -23.65 -56.00
CA SER A 9 23.15 -22.94 -54.73
C SER A 9 22.03 -23.45 -53.82
N VAL A 10 22.40 -24.16 -52.77
CA VAL A 10 21.45 -24.53 -51.70
C VAL A 10 21.33 -23.35 -50.75
N ALA A 11 20.17 -22.67 -50.77
CA ALA A 11 19.84 -21.66 -49.79
C ALA A 11 19.34 -22.36 -48.53
N LEU A 12 20.18 -22.40 -47.46
CA LEU A 12 19.74 -22.74 -46.12
C LEU A 12 18.92 -21.56 -45.56
N GLY A 13 17.61 -21.71 -45.57
CA GLY A 13 16.70 -20.82 -44.82
C GLY A 13 16.84 -21.05 -43.33
N ALA A 14 17.58 -20.19 -42.65
CA ALA A 14 17.57 -20.12 -41.20
C ALA A 14 16.23 -19.53 -40.73
N THR A 15 15.27 -20.35 -40.43
CA THR A 15 14.06 -19.95 -39.66
C THR A 15 14.50 -19.70 -38.23
N SER A 16 14.81 -18.46 -37.89
CA SER A 16 14.94 -18.01 -36.53
C SER A 16 13.53 -18.09 -35.88
N LEU A 17 13.28 -19.17 -35.14
CA LEU A 17 12.22 -19.23 -34.16
C LEU A 17 12.53 -18.18 -33.12
N ALA A 18 11.97 -16.98 -33.28
CA ALA A 18 11.88 -16.03 -32.19
C ALA A 18 10.96 -16.66 -31.14
N TYR A 19 11.52 -17.37 -30.17
CA TYR A 19 10.88 -17.63 -28.92
C TYR A 19 10.60 -16.26 -28.32
N ALA A 20 9.34 -15.82 -28.39
CA ALA A 20 8.88 -14.73 -27.56
C ALA A 20 9.17 -15.15 -26.12
N GLN A 21 10.21 -14.58 -25.55
CA GLN A 21 10.56 -14.76 -24.16
C GLN A 21 9.35 -14.22 -23.39
N GLN A 22 8.50 -15.13 -22.93
CA GLN A 22 7.35 -14.81 -22.12
C GLN A 22 7.95 -14.14 -20.88
N THR A 23 7.88 -12.82 -20.81
CA THR A 23 8.41 -12.07 -19.68
C THR A 23 7.75 -12.62 -18.43
N GLU A 24 8.57 -13.22 -17.56
CA GLU A 24 8.12 -13.84 -16.32
C GLU A 24 7.27 -12.78 -15.55
N LYS A 25 6.06 -13.14 -15.16
CA LYS A 25 5.16 -12.23 -14.44
C LYS A 25 5.78 -11.88 -13.09
N PRO A 26 5.90 -10.61 -12.72
CA PRO A 26 6.48 -10.25 -11.44
C PRO A 26 5.54 -10.66 -10.31
N ASN A 27 6.08 -11.05 -9.17
CA ASN A 27 5.34 -11.18 -7.94
C ASN A 27 5.00 -9.80 -7.38
N PHE A 28 3.96 -9.72 -6.56
CA PHE A 28 3.60 -8.53 -5.81
C PHE A 28 3.71 -8.81 -4.32
N VAL A 29 4.36 -7.92 -3.59
CA VAL A 29 4.39 -7.91 -2.13
C VAL A 29 4.04 -6.52 -1.67
N LEU A 30 2.95 -6.40 -0.92
CA LEU A 30 2.49 -5.13 -0.40
C LEU A 30 2.48 -5.19 1.12
N PHE A 31 3.35 -4.40 1.77
CA PHE A 31 3.38 -4.24 3.21
C PHE A 31 2.54 -3.03 3.62
N ILE A 32 1.67 -3.20 4.62
CA ILE A 32 0.78 -2.18 5.14
C ILE A 32 1.11 -1.95 6.61
N ALA A 33 1.58 -0.75 6.96
CA ALA A 33 1.68 -0.28 8.34
C ALA A 33 0.31 0.26 8.80
N ASP A 34 -0.04 0.06 10.06
CA ASP A 34 -1.33 0.45 10.64
C ASP A 34 -1.20 1.68 11.53
N ASP A 35 -1.90 2.77 11.22
CA ASP A 35 -1.85 4.04 11.98
C ASP A 35 -0.44 4.71 11.99
N CYS A 36 0.23 4.79 10.86
CA CYS A 36 1.55 5.40 10.73
C CYS A 36 1.49 6.65 9.83
N SER A 37 1.76 7.82 10.36
CA SER A 37 1.86 9.03 9.53
C SER A 37 3.12 8.99 8.69
N HIS A 38 3.03 9.42 7.43
CA HIS A 38 4.18 9.41 6.51
C HIS A 38 5.37 10.21 7.04
N TYR A 39 5.11 11.38 7.64
CA TYR A 39 6.15 12.25 8.19
C TYR A 39 6.85 11.68 9.44
N ASP A 40 6.35 10.58 10.00
CA ASP A 40 7.00 9.87 11.10
C ASP A 40 8.01 8.80 10.63
N LEU A 41 8.31 8.75 9.32
CA LEU A 41 9.33 7.88 8.72
C LEU A 41 10.58 8.69 8.34
N GLY A 42 11.78 8.13 8.55
CA GLY A 42 13.05 8.82 8.27
C GLY A 42 13.17 9.30 6.84
N CYS A 43 12.88 8.46 5.86
CA CYS A 43 12.92 8.83 4.43
C CYS A 43 11.88 9.90 4.02
N TYR A 44 10.90 10.20 4.87
CA TYR A 44 9.95 11.30 4.69
C TYR A 44 10.26 12.52 5.58
N GLY A 45 11.37 12.53 6.30
CA GLY A 45 11.89 13.69 7.02
C GLY A 45 11.78 13.64 8.54
N SER A 46 11.33 12.54 9.14
CA SER A 46 11.40 12.38 10.59
C SER A 46 12.85 12.40 11.08
N VAL A 47 13.12 13.25 12.06
CA VAL A 47 14.45 13.35 12.67
C VAL A 47 14.61 12.44 13.88
N ASP A 48 13.52 11.99 14.45
CA ASP A 48 13.49 11.19 15.69
C ASP A 48 13.24 9.70 15.42
N SER A 49 12.57 9.35 14.33
CA SER A 49 12.28 7.97 13.97
C SER A 49 13.52 7.17 13.62
N LYS A 50 13.48 5.89 13.93
CA LYS A 50 14.51 4.90 13.57
C LYS A 50 13.90 3.88 12.63
N THR A 51 13.96 4.17 11.30
CA THR A 51 13.37 3.33 10.25
C THR A 51 14.40 2.88 9.20
N PRO A 52 15.53 2.25 9.63
CA PRO A 52 16.65 1.96 8.73
C PRO A 52 16.30 1.01 7.58
N ASN A 53 15.35 0.10 7.75
CA ASN A 53 14.94 -0.82 6.69
C ASN A 53 14.09 -0.11 5.63
N ILE A 54 13.12 0.72 6.06
CA ILE A 54 12.26 1.51 5.17
C ILE A 54 13.11 2.58 4.46
N ASP A 55 14.03 3.25 5.18
CA ASP A 55 14.91 4.27 4.62
C ASP A 55 15.83 3.68 3.54
N ARG A 56 16.43 2.52 3.81
CA ARG A 56 17.22 1.78 2.81
C ARG A 56 16.35 1.34 1.63
N PHE A 57 15.14 0.84 1.88
CA PHE A 57 14.20 0.44 0.84
C PHE A 57 13.83 1.61 -0.08
N ALA A 58 13.65 2.81 0.47
CA ALA A 58 13.39 4.03 -0.30
C ALA A 58 14.54 4.35 -1.28
N THR A 59 15.79 4.02 -0.93
CA THR A 59 16.93 4.18 -1.85
C THR A 59 16.97 3.15 -2.98
N GLN A 60 16.18 2.10 -2.92
CA GLN A 60 16.14 1.02 -3.92
C GLN A 60 14.98 1.17 -4.92
N GLY A 61 14.11 2.16 -4.73
CA GLY A 61 12.91 2.34 -5.52
C GLY A 61 12.54 3.80 -5.73
N VAL A 62 11.25 4.04 -5.89
CA VAL A 62 10.65 5.38 -5.95
C VAL A 62 9.83 5.65 -4.70
N ARG A 63 10.03 6.83 -4.11
CA ARG A 63 9.23 7.37 -3.00
C ARG A 63 8.25 8.42 -3.55
N PHE A 64 6.97 8.22 -3.32
CA PHE A 64 5.95 9.19 -3.68
C PHE A 64 5.79 10.23 -2.58
N THR A 65 5.80 11.52 -2.96
CA THR A 65 5.58 12.63 -2.02
C THR A 65 4.10 12.95 -1.85
N GLN A 66 3.22 12.45 -2.74
CA GLN A 66 1.80 12.73 -2.76
C GLN A 66 0.99 11.43 -2.92
N ALA A 67 0.96 10.61 -1.87
CA ALA A 67 0.15 9.42 -1.80
C ALA A 67 -0.99 9.61 -0.81
N TYR A 68 -2.23 9.34 -1.24
CA TYR A 68 -3.41 9.61 -0.43
C TYR A 68 -4.31 8.39 -0.34
N GLN A 69 -5.01 8.31 0.76
CA GLN A 69 -6.05 7.31 1.00
C GLN A 69 -7.44 7.97 1.06
N ALA A 70 -8.47 7.14 0.81
CA ALA A 70 -9.84 7.63 0.68
C ALA A 70 -10.52 7.96 2.02
N VAL A 71 -10.21 7.21 3.09
CA VAL A 71 -10.88 7.33 4.39
C VAL A 71 -9.86 7.14 5.51
N PRO A 72 -9.72 8.07 6.46
CA PRO A 72 -8.72 7.97 7.54
C PRO A 72 -9.14 6.97 8.64
N MET A 73 -9.50 5.76 8.25
CA MET A 73 -9.92 4.63 9.11
C MET A 73 -9.56 3.31 8.47
N SER A 74 -9.12 2.34 9.26
CA SER A 74 -8.58 1.06 8.81
C SER A 74 -9.51 0.25 7.90
N SER A 75 -10.74 -0.03 8.33
CA SER A 75 -11.64 -0.88 7.55
C SER A 75 -11.97 -0.28 6.17
N PRO A 76 -12.43 0.97 6.04
CA PRO A 76 -12.68 1.58 4.74
C PRO A 76 -11.44 1.69 3.85
N THR A 77 -10.26 2.01 4.43
CA THR A 77 -9.02 2.08 3.66
C THR A 77 -8.64 0.73 3.08
N ARG A 78 -8.77 -0.35 3.86
CA ARG A 78 -8.46 -1.70 3.38
C ARG A 78 -9.44 -2.17 2.32
N HIS A 79 -10.75 -1.89 2.46
CA HIS A 79 -11.72 -2.15 1.40
C HIS A 79 -11.38 -1.39 0.11
N ASN A 80 -11.06 -0.09 0.21
CA ASN A 80 -10.62 0.72 -0.93
C ASN A 80 -9.38 0.13 -1.61
N LEU A 81 -8.35 -0.20 -0.80
CA LEU A 81 -7.09 -0.76 -1.27
C LEU A 81 -7.26 -2.09 -2.00
N TYR A 82 -8.10 -3.00 -1.47
CA TYR A 82 -8.24 -4.35 -2.03
C TYR A 82 -9.28 -4.46 -3.14
N THR A 83 -10.18 -3.48 -3.30
CA THR A 83 -11.20 -3.51 -4.35
C THR A 83 -10.90 -2.60 -5.54
N GLY A 84 -10.07 -1.56 -5.37
CA GLY A 84 -9.91 -0.51 -6.37
C GLY A 84 -11.17 0.34 -6.56
N LEU A 85 -12.06 0.35 -5.55
CA LEU A 85 -13.30 1.13 -5.54
C LEU A 85 -13.29 2.15 -4.40
N TRP A 86 -13.94 3.30 -4.63
CA TRP A 86 -14.23 4.23 -3.54
C TRP A 86 -15.11 3.55 -2.48
N PRO A 87 -14.85 3.75 -1.19
CA PRO A 87 -15.58 3.07 -0.11
C PRO A 87 -17.10 3.32 -0.14
N VAL A 88 -17.54 4.49 -0.62
CA VAL A 88 -18.97 4.77 -0.81
C VAL A 88 -19.60 3.93 -1.92
N ARG A 89 -18.81 3.47 -2.88
CA ARG A 89 -19.29 2.64 -3.98
C ARG A 89 -19.31 1.17 -3.64
N SER A 90 -18.40 0.72 -2.78
CA SER A 90 -18.38 -0.65 -2.27
C SER A 90 -19.27 -0.87 -1.04
N GLY A 91 -19.93 0.19 -0.52
CA GLY A 91 -20.73 0.13 0.71
C GLY A 91 -19.90 0.23 2.00
N ALA A 92 -18.59 0.00 1.94
CA ALA A 92 -17.70 -0.12 3.10
C ALA A 92 -17.10 1.22 3.57
N TYR A 93 -17.84 2.33 3.50
CA TYR A 93 -17.33 3.65 3.91
C TYR A 93 -17.37 3.92 5.43
N PRO A 94 -18.29 3.33 6.24
CA PRO A 94 -18.18 3.40 7.68
C PRO A 94 -17.14 2.41 8.22
N ASN A 95 -16.63 2.67 9.42
CA ASN A 95 -15.73 1.72 10.07
C ASN A 95 -16.48 0.45 10.51
N HIS A 96 -15.79 -0.70 10.50
CA HIS A 96 -16.33 -2.01 10.88
C HIS A 96 -17.56 -2.44 10.07
N THR A 97 -17.62 -2.09 8.78
CA THR A 97 -18.68 -2.53 7.87
C THR A 97 -18.15 -3.49 6.81
N CYS A 98 -19.07 -3.98 5.98
CA CYS A 98 -18.78 -4.92 4.90
C CYS A 98 -18.87 -4.23 3.55
N ALA A 99 -18.14 -4.74 2.56
CA ALA A 99 -18.43 -4.41 1.16
C ALA A 99 -19.74 -5.07 0.73
N ASP A 100 -20.40 -4.45 -0.25
CA ASP A 100 -21.62 -5.01 -0.85
C ASP A 100 -21.30 -6.35 -1.54
N GLU A 101 -22.19 -7.33 -1.39
CA GLU A 101 -22.08 -8.62 -2.05
C GLU A 101 -21.95 -8.46 -3.56
N GLY A 102 -21.11 -9.30 -4.16
CA GLY A 102 -20.81 -9.21 -5.60
C GLY A 102 -19.75 -8.16 -5.97
N THR A 103 -19.22 -7.39 -5.01
CA THR A 103 -18.04 -6.56 -5.21
C THR A 103 -16.83 -7.43 -5.56
N LEU A 104 -16.09 -7.07 -6.61
CA LEU A 104 -14.86 -7.77 -6.98
C LEU A 104 -13.66 -7.15 -6.27
N SER A 105 -12.79 -8.01 -5.74
CA SER A 105 -11.53 -7.62 -5.10
C SER A 105 -10.31 -7.96 -5.96
N VAL A 106 -9.13 -7.59 -5.49
CA VAL A 106 -7.83 -7.95 -6.08
C VAL A 106 -7.72 -9.44 -6.39
N VAL A 107 -8.35 -10.29 -5.59
CA VAL A 107 -8.35 -11.75 -5.79
C VAL A 107 -9.02 -12.10 -7.12
N HIS A 108 -10.24 -11.58 -7.35
CA HIS A 108 -10.99 -11.81 -8.58
C HIS A 108 -10.29 -11.28 -9.83
N HIS A 109 -9.47 -10.24 -9.68
CA HIS A 109 -8.74 -9.64 -10.80
C HIS A 109 -7.43 -10.37 -11.11
N LEU A 110 -6.73 -10.91 -10.11
CA LEU A 110 -5.42 -11.51 -10.30
C LEU A 110 -5.45 -13.04 -10.46
N GLN A 111 -6.38 -13.76 -9.82
CA GLN A 111 -6.49 -15.21 -9.99
C GLN A 111 -6.67 -15.66 -11.46
N PRO A 112 -7.54 -15.00 -12.29
CA PRO A 112 -7.63 -15.35 -13.71
C PRO A 112 -6.35 -15.12 -14.50
N LEU A 113 -5.42 -14.34 -13.96
CA LEU A 113 -4.08 -14.13 -14.50
C LEU A 113 -3.06 -15.14 -13.97
N GLY A 114 -3.49 -16.15 -13.19
CA GLY A 114 -2.67 -17.22 -12.65
C GLY A 114 -1.98 -16.90 -11.32
N TYR A 115 -2.27 -15.77 -10.69
CA TYR A 115 -1.68 -15.42 -9.41
C TYR A 115 -2.31 -16.17 -8.24
N LYS A 116 -1.49 -16.55 -7.27
CA LYS A 116 -1.91 -16.89 -5.91
C LYS A 116 -1.97 -15.62 -5.08
N VAL A 117 -3.10 -15.37 -4.43
CA VAL A 117 -3.32 -14.14 -3.67
C VAL A 117 -3.47 -14.46 -2.19
N ALA A 118 -2.60 -13.90 -1.35
CA ALA A 118 -2.61 -14.15 0.09
C ALA A 118 -2.66 -12.86 0.91
N LEU A 119 -3.28 -12.96 2.09
CA LEU A 119 -3.26 -11.95 3.13
C LEU A 119 -2.70 -12.56 4.41
N ILE A 120 -1.62 -12.00 4.95
CA ILE A 120 -1.03 -12.41 6.23
C ILE A 120 -0.97 -11.20 7.16
N GLY A 121 -1.58 -11.33 8.34
CA GLY A 121 -1.70 -10.28 9.33
C GLY A 121 -3.14 -9.76 9.49
N LYS A 122 -3.27 -8.46 9.71
CA LYS A 122 -4.57 -7.79 9.96
C LYS A 122 -5.45 -7.78 8.70
N SER A 123 -6.69 -8.31 8.81
CA SER A 123 -7.66 -8.25 7.71
C SER A 123 -8.51 -6.97 7.75
N HIS A 124 -9.40 -6.85 8.71
CA HIS A 124 -10.36 -5.75 8.93
C HIS A 124 -11.26 -5.45 7.72
N ILE A 125 -11.56 -6.48 6.93
CA ILE A 125 -12.41 -6.48 5.72
C ILE A 125 -13.44 -7.59 5.80
N ALA A 126 -14.56 -7.41 5.12
CA ALA A 126 -15.65 -8.37 5.00
C ALA A 126 -16.53 -8.04 3.77
N PRO A 127 -17.35 -8.97 3.27
CA PRO A 127 -17.43 -10.37 3.65
C PRO A 127 -16.34 -11.23 2.98
N GLU A 128 -16.18 -12.48 3.41
CA GLU A 128 -15.23 -13.42 2.81
C GLU A 128 -15.51 -13.69 1.34
N SER A 129 -16.79 -13.69 0.94
CA SER A 129 -17.21 -13.85 -0.47
C SER A 129 -16.64 -12.80 -1.42
N VAL A 130 -16.36 -11.59 -0.91
CA VAL A 130 -15.71 -10.50 -1.66
C VAL A 130 -14.19 -10.64 -1.64
N PHE A 131 -13.61 -11.26 -0.61
CA PHE A 131 -12.17 -11.39 -0.43
C PHE A 131 -11.73 -12.86 -0.30
N PRO A 132 -11.96 -13.70 -1.34
CA PRO A 132 -11.66 -15.14 -1.29
C PRO A 132 -10.16 -15.39 -1.51
N PHE A 133 -9.30 -14.97 -0.59
CA PHE A 133 -7.86 -15.20 -0.66
C PHE A 133 -7.53 -16.68 -0.76
N ASP A 134 -6.54 -17.06 -1.58
CA ASP A 134 -6.01 -18.44 -1.61
C ASP A 134 -5.44 -18.84 -0.25
N LEU A 135 -4.93 -17.86 0.53
CA LEU A 135 -4.47 -18.04 1.89
C LEU A 135 -4.75 -16.78 2.71
N TYR A 136 -5.43 -16.95 3.84
CA TYR A 136 -5.50 -15.94 4.90
C TYR A 136 -4.93 -16.49 6.19
N VAL A 137 -3.94 -15.80 6.76
CA VAL A 137 -3.34 -16.12 8.07
C VAL A 137 -3.41 -14.89 8.96
N PRO A 138 -4.21 -14.91 10.04
CA PRO A 138 -4.28 -13.76 10.95
C PRO A 138 -2.96 -13.54 11.68
N SER A 139 -2.80 -12.35 12.26
CA SER A 139 -1.70 -12.05 13.16
C SER A 139 -1.66 -13.01 14.35
N LEU A 140 -0.47 -13.27 14.86
CA LEU A 140 -0.26 -14.07 16.07
C LEU A 140 -0.85 -13.35 17.29
N LYS A 141 -0.95 -14.09 18.40
CA LYS A 141 -1.37 -13.49 19.68
C LYS A 141 -0.44 -12.32 20.04
N GLY A 142 -1.04 -11.17 20.32
CA GLY A 142 -0.29 -9.94 20.58
C GLY A 142 -0.07 -9.06 19.34
N GLY A 143 -0.58 -9.45 18.17
CA GLY A 143 -0.57 -8.66 16.96
C GLY A 143 0.69 -8.79 16.10
N ASP A 144 1.59 -9.73 16.40
CA ASP A 144 2.82 -9.94 15.63
C ASP A 144 2.51 -10.64 14.29
N LEU A 145 3.31 -10.36 13.28
CA LEU A 145 3.24 -11.04 11.99
C LEU A 145 3.71 -12.51 12.10
N ASN A 146 3.03 -13.39 11.38
CA ASN A 146 3.45 -14.78 11.24
C ASN A 146 4.48 -14.92 10.10
N PHE A 147 5.76 -14.73 10.41
CA PHE A 147 6.84 -14.81 9.42
C PHE A 147 7.04 -16.23 8.85
N GLU A 148 6.74 -17.28 9.63
CA GLU A 148 6.78 -18.66 9.12
C GLU A 148 5.75 -18.88 8.02
N ALA A 149 4.54 -18.32 8.19
CA ALA A 149 3.50 -18.38 7.16
C ALA A 149 3.90 -17.58 5.91
N ILE A 150 4.54 -16.42 6.06
CA ILE A 150 5.06 -15.63 4.95
C ILE A 150 6.10 -16.42 4.18
N GLN A 151 7.09 -16.96 4.87
CA GLN A 151 8.15 -17.77 4.26
C GLN A 151 7.59 -18.99 3.54
N LYS A 152 6.70 -19.73 4.20
CA LYS A 152 6.07 -20.91 3.63
C LYS A 152 5.30 -20.57 2.35
N PHE A 153 4.49 -19.51 2.36
CA PHE A 153 3.71 -19.12 1.18
C PHE A 153 4.62 -18.76 0.00
N VAL A 154 5.65 -17.97 0.23
CA VAL A 154 6.62 -17.58 -0.82
C VAL A 154 7.36 -18.80 -1.37
N SER A 155 7.82 -19.69 -0.49
CA SER A 155 8.52 -20.91 -0.86
C SER A 155 7.62 -21.88 -1.64
N ASP A 156 6.37 -22.07 -1.23
CA ASP A 156 5.39 -22.94 -1.91
C ASP A 156 5.08 -22.43 -3.32
N CYS A 157 4.84 -21.12 -3.49
CA CYS A 157 4.61 -20.51 -4.80
C CYS A 157 5.84 -20.65 -5.70
N LYS A 158 7.03 -20.37 -5.17
CA LYS A 158 8.30 -20.56 -5.89
C LYS A 158 8.48 -21.99 -6.39
N ALA A 159 8.24 -22.99 -5.53
CA ALA A 159 8.39 -24.40 -5.85
C ALA A 159 7.45 -24.86 -6.98
N LYS A 160 6.26 -24.26 -7.07
CA LYS A 160 5.26 -24.53 -8.12
C LYS A 160 5.42 -23.69 -9.36
N GLY A 161 6.22 -22.63 -9.30
CA GLY A 161 6.34 -21.65 -10.39
C GLY A 161 5.11 -20.74 -10.50
N ASP A 162 4.31 -20.62 -9.45
CA ASP A 162 3.12 -19.77 -9.40
C ASP A 162 3.52 -18.31 -9.11
N PRO A 163 3.13 -17.33 -9.92
CA PRO A 163 3.25 -15.92 -9.53
C PRO A 163 2.31 -15.62 -8.36
N PHE A 164 2.72 -14.74 -7.45
CA PHE A 164 1.93 -14.45 -6.26
C PHE A 164 1.73 -12.96 -6.01
N CYS A 165 0.64 -12.64 -5.33
CA CYS A 165 0.36 -11.34 -4.73
C CYS A 165 0.16 -11.54 -3.22
N LEU A 166 1.10 -11.06 -2.43
CA LEU A 166 1.13 -11.21 -0.98
C LEU A 166 0.89 -9.85 -0.31
N PHE A 167 -0.17 -9.74 0.44
CA PHE A 167 -0.42 -8.63 1.36
C PHE A 167 0.09 -9.02 2.74
N VAL A 168 1.04 -8.26 3.25
CA VAL A 168 1.56 -8.36 4.62
C VAL A 168 1.05 -7.16 5.40
N ALA A 169 0.09 -7.39 6.25
CA ALA A 169 -0.63 -6.34 6.97
C ALA A 169 -0.23 -6.33 8.45
N SER A 170 0.73 -5.47 8.81
CA SER A 170 1.15 -5.29 10.19
C SER A 170 0.00 -4.70 11.03
N ASN A 171 0.02 -4.97 12.33
CA ASN A 171 -0.82 -4.28 13.31
C ASN A 171 -0.10 -3.03 13.86
N GLN A 172 1.15 -2.81 13.51
CA GLN A 172 1.97 -1.74 14.07
C GLN A 172 2.03 -0.53 13.13
N PRO A 173 2.11 0.68 13.68
CA PRO A 173 2.13 1.08 15.09
C PRO A 173 0.73 1.46 15.67
N HIS A 174 -0.30 0.63 15.47
CA HIS A 174 -1.62 0.86 16.08
C HIS A 174 -1.56 0.78 17.62
N THR A 175 -2.31 1.65 18.30
CA THR A 175 -2.45 1.58 19.76
C THR A 175 -3.02 0.25 20.27
N PRO A 176 -2.63 -0.22 21.48
CA PRO A 176 -1.74 0.39 22.46
C PRO A 176 -0.26 0.21 22.08
N TRP A 177 0.54 1.26 22.25
CA TRP A 177 1.97 1.23 21.96
C TRP A 177 2.73 0.49 23.05
N ASN A 178 2.98 -0.78 22.85
CA ASN A 178 3.61 -1.70 23.81
C ASN A 178 4.70 -2.60 23.20
N LYS A 179 5.07 -2.34 21.93
CA LYS A 179 6.15 -3.02 21.22
C LYS A 179 7.38 -2.11 21.10
N GLY A 180 8.49 -2.75 20.76
CA GLY A 180 9.77 -2.05 20.63
C GLY A 180 10.33 -1.57 21.98
N ASP A 181 11.41 -0.82 21.91
CA ASP A 181 12.14 -0.31 23.07
C ASP A 181 12.08 1.21 23.12
N ALA A 182 11.18 1.75 23.95
CA ALA A 182 11.02 3.19 24.13
C ALA A 182 12.21 3.87 24.79
N SER A 183 13.10 3.12 25.48
CA SER A 183 14.30 3.68 26.11
C SER A 183 15.33 4.19 25.11
N GLN A 184 15.22 3.77 23.86
CA GLN A 184 16.08 4.26 22.77
C GLN A 184 15.78 5.72 22.36
N PHE A 185 14.69 6.31 22.86
CA PHE A 185 14.24 7.66 22.53
C PHE A 185 14.26 8.54 23.77
N ASN A 186 14.97 9.67 23.68
CA ASN A 186 15.01 10.65 24.79
C ASN A 186 13.81 11.60 24.66
N ALA A 187 12.83 11.48 25.55
CA ALA A 187 11.60 12.28 25.52
C ALA A 187 11.85 13.78 25.49
N ASP A 188 12.87 14.27 26.22
CA ASP A 188 13.18 15.70 26.32
C ASP A 188 13.80 16.28 25.05
N LYS A 189 14.35 15.43 24.18
CA LYS A 189 15.00 15.82 22.92
C LYS A 189 14.14 15.64 21.69
N LEU A 190 12.94 15.10 21.83
CA LEU A 190 12.05 14.86 20.70
C LEU A 190 11.57 16.17 20.07
N THR A 191 11.50 16.19 18.76
CA THR A 191 10.89 17.24 17.96
C THR A 191 9.42 16.88 17.72
N LEU A 192 8.52 17.36 18.59
CA LEU A 192 7.11 17.09 18.41
C LEU A 192 6.54 17.81 17.17
N PRO A 193 5.66 17.17 16.39
CA PRO A 193 4.86 17.86 15.38
C PRO A 193 4.13 19.08 15.99
N PRO A 194 4.04 20.19 15.26
CA PRO A 194 3.55 21.47 15.80
C PRO A 194 2.10 21.46 16.28
N MET A 195 1.32 20.45 15.85
CA MET A 195 -0.07 20.27 16.27
C MET A 195 -0.19 19.57 17.63
N TYR A 196 0.89 19.04 18.21
CA TYR A 196 0.80 18.34 19.50
C TYR A 196 1.12 19.28 20.66
N VAL A 197 0.35 19.16 21.72
CA VAL A 197 0.62 19.91 22.96
C VAL A 197 1.89 19.35 23.61
N ASP A 198 2.88 20.22 23.78
CA ASP A 198 4.19 19.85 24.35
C ASP A 198 4.13 19.77 25.87
N ILE A 199 3.82 18.60 26.38
CA ILE A 199 3.79 18.26 27.80
C ILE A 199 4.47 16.88 28.03
N PRO A 200 4.93 16.57 29.24
CA PRO A 200 5.63 15.31 29.52
C PRO A 200 4.83 14.07 29.10
N GLN A 201 3.50 14.10 29.25
CA GLN A 201 2.62 12.97 28.87
C GLN A 201 2.64 12.74 27.35
N THR A 202 2.55 13.79 26.55
CA THR A 202 2.63 13.70 25.08
C THR A 202 3.98 13.15 24.65
N ARG A 203 5.08 13.69 25.20
CA ARG A 203 6.44 13.23 24.91
C ARG A 203 6.62 11.76 25.26
N LYS A 204 6.13 11.31 26.43
CA LYS A 204 6.16 9.91 26.85
C LYS A 204 5.36 8.98 25.92
N GLN A 205 4.20 9.41 25.46
CA GLN A 205 3.42 8.61 24.50
C GLN A 205 4.09 8.59 23.11
N PHE A 206 4.67 9.71 22.70
CA PHE A 206 5.35 9.80 21.42
C PHE A 206 6.62 8.91 21.39
N THR A 207 7.39 8.79 22.51
CA THR A 207 8.50 7.82 22.56
C THR A 207 8.03 6.38 22.37
N ARG A 208 6.87 6.00 22.92
CA ARG A 208 6.31 4.66 22.73
C ARG A 208 5.86 4.43 21.27
N TYR A 209 5.22 5.43 20.69
CA TYR A 209 4.84 5.38 19.28
C TYR A 209 6.06 5.23 18.36
N LEU A 210 7.14 5.99 18.58
CA LEU A 210 8.38 5.85 17.82
C LEU A 210 9.06 4.48 18.01
N ALA A 211 8.97 3.90 19.20
CA ALA A 211 9.47 2.55 19.46
C ALA A 211 8.70 1.50 18.67
N GLU A 212 7.38 1.68 18.58
CA GLU A 212 6.51 0.81 17.82
C GLU A 212 6.74 0.95 16.30
N ILE A 213 7.03 2.16 15.80
CA ILE A 213 7.48 2.38 14.41
C ILE A 213 8.80 1.65 14.15
N ASN A 214 9.76 1.69 15.07
CA ASN A 214 11.00 0.94 14.91
C ASN A 214 10.76 -0.57 14.88
N PHE A 215 9.84 -1.07 15.70
CA PHE A 215 9.43 -2.48 15.67
C PHE A 215 8.78 -2.85 14.31
N MET A 216 7.87 -2.03 13.80
CA MET A 216 7.25 -2.20 12.47
C MET A 216 8.30 -2.15 11.33
N ASP A 217 9.30 -1.27 11.43
CA ASP A 217 10.42 -1.23 10.48
C ASP A 217 11.20 -2.56 10.46
N GLN A 218 11.38 -3.20 11.62
CA GLN A 218 12.01 -4.52 11.71
C GLN A 218 11.11 -5.60 11.08
N GLU A 219 9.79 -5.55 11.28
CA GLU A 219 8.85 -6.45 10.60
C GLU A 219 8.98 -6.34 9.08
N PHE A 220 9.02 -5.11 8.55
CA PHE A 220 9.24 -4.89 7.11
C PHE A 220 10.61 -5.42 6.65
N GLY A 221 11.67 -5.17 7.44
CA GLY A 221 13.01 -5.72 7.18
C GLY A 221 13.02 -7.24 7.09
N ASN A 222 12.28 -7.93 7.97
CA ASN A 222 12.16 -9.39 7.96
C ASN A 222 11.43 -9.88 6.70
N VAL A 223 10.39 -9.20 6.22
CA VAL A 223 9.71 -9.53 4.95
C VAL A 223 10.69 -9.42 3.78
N LEU A 224 11.48 -8.34 3.71
CA LEU A 224 12.50 -8.19 2.67
C LEU A 224 13.56 -9.30 2.73
N SER A 225 13.98 -9.68 3.95
CA SER A 225 14.94 -10.77 4.16
C SER A 225 14.40 -12.13 3.67
N ILE A 226 13.12 -12.41 3.87
CA ILE A 226 12.47 -13.63 3.34
C ILE A 226 12.53 -13.63 1.80
N LEU A 227 12.23 -12.49 1.14
CA LEU A 227 12.33 -12.41 -0.32
C LEU A 227 13.76 -12.63 -0.82
N ASP A 228 14.76 -12.12 -0.11
CA ASP A 228 16.18 -12.31 -0.44
C ASP A 228 16.60 -13.78 -0.28
N GLN A 229 16.24 -14.42 0.84
CA GLN A 229 16.52 -15.84 1.11
C GLN A 229 15.87 -16.74 0.06
N GLU A 230 14.65 -16.43 -0.35
CA GLU A 230 13.93 -17.17 -1.38
C GLU A 230 14.37 -16.80 -2.81
N LYS A 231 15.28 -15.83 -2.98
CA LYS A 231 15.72 -15.32 -4.29
C LYS A 231 14.57 -14.78 -5.15
N MET A 232 13.62 -14.13 -4.48
CA MET A 232 12.43 -13.52 -5.11
C MET A 232 12.56 -12.00 -5.22
N THR A 233 13.59 -11.38 -4.65
CA THR A 233 13.77 -9.92 -4.64
C THR A 233 13.72 -9.31 -6.03
N ASP A 234 14.48 -9.85 -6.99
CA ASP A 234 14.56 -9.33 -8.37
C ASP A 234 13.31 -9.68 -9.21
N LYS A 235 12.49 -10.60 -8.72
CA LYS A 235 11.27 -11.04 -9.38
C LYS A 235 10.00 -10.40 -8.78
N SER A 236 10.15 -9.46 -7.85
CA SER A 236 9.03 -8.91 -7.10
C SER A 236 8.93 -7.40 -7.20
N VAL A 237 7.72 -6.92 -7.44
CA VAL A 237 7.31 -5.55 -7.16
C VAL A 237 6.95 -5.48 -5.68
N VAL A 238 7.71 -4.72 -4.91
CA VAL A 238 7.45 -4.53 -3.47
C VAL A 238 6.93 -3.12 -3.24
N VAL A 239 5.82 -3.03 -2.51
CA VAL A 239 5.18 -1.76 -2.13
C VAL A 239 5.12 -1.67 -0.61
N TYR A 240 5.61 -0.56 -0.06
CA TYR A 240 5.37 -0.16 1.32
C TYR A 240 4.29 0.92 1.35
N LEU A 241 3.26 0.74 2.15
CA LEU A 241 2.21 1.72 2.41
C LEU A 241 2.02 1.92 3.90
N SER A 242 1.72 3.17 4.32
CA SER A 242 1.06 3.42 5.60
C SER A 242 -0.45 3.40 5.38
N GLU A 243 -1.22 2.91 6.34
CA GLU A 243 -2.68 2.81 6.18
C GLU A 243 -3.34 4.19 6.24
N GLN A 244 -3.18 4.92 7.32
CA GLN A 244 -3.60 6.31 7.55
C GLN A 244 -2.66 6.97 8.55
N GLY A 245 -2.95 8.23 8.89
CA GLY A 245 -2.23 8.94 9.94
C GLY A 245 -2.35 8.26 11.30
N ASN A 246 -1.44 8.57 12.19
CA ASN A 246 -1.35 8.01 13.54
C ASN A 246 -2.56 8.33 14.43
N SER A 247 -2.68 7.65 15.56
CA SER A 247 -3.79 7.81 16.52
C SER A 247 -3.67 9.06 17.42
N LEU A 248 -2.66 9.91 17.21
CA LEU A 248 -2.53 11.17 17.93
C LEU A 248 -3.47 12.25 17.35
N PRO A 249 -3.70 13.36 18.06
CA PRO A 249 -4.62 14.39 17.60
C PRO A 249 -4.33 14.90 16.19
N PHE A 250 -5.40 15.24 15.46
CA PHE A 250 -5.41 15.82 14.11
C PHE A 250 -4.99 14.89 12.97
N ALA A 251 -4.72 13.62 13.22
CA ALA A 251 -4.37 12.64 12.18
C ALA A 251 -5.51 11.64 11.93
N LYS A 252 -5.46 10.42 12.44
CA LYS A 252 -6.52 9.42 12.26
C LYS A 252 -7.92 10.02 12.51
N TRP A 253 -8.91 9.57 11.75
CA TRP A 253 -10.30 10.04 11.76
C TRP A 253 -10.53 11.48 11.29
N THR A 254 -9.55 12.11 10.66
CA THR A 254 -9.71 13.45 10.09
C THR A 254 -9.39 13.48 8.61
N CYS A 255 -10.06 14.36 7.86
CA CYS A 255 -9.69 14.66 6.48
C CYS A 255 -8.59 15.73 6.38
N TYR A 256 -7.89 16.04 7.47
CA TYR A 256 -6.67 16.85 7.43
C TYR A 256 -5.55 16.07 6.71
N ASP A 257 -4.54 16.80 6.27
CA ASP A 257 -3.42 16.18 5.58
C ASP A 257 -2.76 15.08 6.41
N ALA A 258 -2.54 15.32 7.72
CA ALA A 258 -2.01 14.33 8.64
C ALA A 258 -2.83 13.03 8.75
N GLY A 259 -4.13 13.08 8.44
CA GLY A 259 -5.01 11.91 8.49
C GLY A 259 -5.04 11.10 7.20
N VAL A 260 -4.94 11.77 6.04
CA VAL A 260 -5.17 11.13 4.74
C VAL A 260 -3.93 11.07 3.83
N HIS A 261 -2.90 11.85 4.11
CA HIS A 261 -1.63 11.78 3.41
C HIS A 261 -0.78 10.65 3.99
N SER A 262 -0.37 9.72 3.14
CA SER A 262 0.27 8.49 3.53
C SER A 262 1.61 8.27 2.84
N ALA A 263 2.42 7.35 3.36
CA ALA A 263 3.63 6.92 2.70
C ALA A 263 3.31 5.92 1.59
N CYS A 264 4.03 6.05 0.47
CA CYS A 264 4.03 5.06 -0.61
C CYS A 264 5.44 4.97 -1.20
N ILE A 265 6.05 3.79 -1.10
CA ILE A 265 7.37 3.51 -1.67
C ILE A 265 7.24 2.24 -2.50
N VAL A 266 7.74 2.28 -3.73
CA VAL A 266 7.66 1.15 -4.65
C VAL A 266 9.06 0.78 -5.16
N ARG A 267 9.42 -0.48 -5.02
CA ARG A 267 10.63 -1.07 -5.63
C ARG A 267 10.22 -2.06 -6.71
N TRP A 268 10.75 -1.89 -7.90
CA TRP A 268 10.62 -2.82 -9.02
C TRP A 268 11.96 -2.93 -9.72
N PRO A 269 12.79 -3.90 -9.35
CA PRO A 269 14.13 -4.05 -9.90
C PRO A 269 14.14 -4.13 -11.43
N GLY A 270 15.11 -3.44 -12.05
CA GLY A 270 15.23 -3.38 -13.51
C GLY A 270 14.23 -2.47 -14.23
N VAL A 271 13.21 -1.95 -13.53
CA VAL A 271 12.16 -1.07 -14.11
C VAL A 271 12.17 0.32 -13.48
N ILE A 272 12.15 0.40 -12.15
CA ILE A 272 12.17 1.67 -11.42
C ILE A 272 13.62 2.09 -11.17
N LYS A 273 13.92 3.35 -11.49
CA LYS A 273 15.22 3.94 -11.14
C LYS A 273 15.37 4.03 -9.63
N PRO A 274 16.41 3.43 -9.02
CA PRO A 274 16.67 3.54 -7.59
C PRO A 274 16.82 4.99 -7.12
N ALA A 275 16.52 5.23 -5.85
CA ALA A 275 16.60 6.53 -5.17
C ALA A 275 15.83 7.66 -5.88
N SER A 276 14.77 7.31 -6.61
CA SER A 276 13.92 8.31 -7.27
C SER A 276 12.82 8.82 -6.36
N VAL A 277 12.35 10.03 -6.64
CA VAL A 277 11.24 10.68 -5.97
C VAL A 277 10.22 11.07 -7.04
N SER A 278 8.94 10.86 -6.75
CA SER A 278 7.84 11.24 -7.63
C SER A 278 6.84 12.12 -6.89
N ASP A 279 6.51 13.25 -7.49
CA ASP A 279 5.46 14.16 -7.01
C ASP A 279 4.10 13.86 -7.66
N ALA A 280 3.99 12.75 -8.40
CA ALA A 280 2.73 12.31 -8.96
C ALA A 280 1.73 12.01 -7.83
N LEU A 281 0.55 12.60 -7.91
CA LEU A 281 -0.53 12.35 -6.97
C LEU A 281 -1.13 10.97 -7.25
N VAL A 282 -0.98 10.05 -6.31
CA VAL A 282 -1.51 8.68 -6.38
C VAL A 282 -2.43 8.41 -5.20
N GLU A 283 -3.38 7.49 -5.40
CA GLU A 283 -4.34 7.12 -4.36
C GLU A 283 -4.38 5.60 -4.19
N TYR A 284 -4.80 5.12 -3.04
CA TYR A 284 -4.85 3.67 -2.76
C TYR A 284 -5.83 2.92 -3.64
N VAL A 285 -6.86 3.59 -4.13
CA VAL A 285 -7.78 3.05 -5.12
C VAL A 285 -7.07 2.64 -6.43
N ASP A 286 -5.86 3.16 -6.68
CA ASP A 286 -5.06 2.92 -7.88
C ASP A 286 -4.17 1.66 -7.80
N ILE A 287 -4.04 1.05 -6.61
CA ILE A 287 -3.13 -0.09 -6.40
C ILE A 287 -3.59 -1.33 -7.20
N VAL A 288 -4.86 -1.73 -7.06
CA VAL A 288 -5.36 -2.92 -7.77
C VAL A 288 -5.27 -2.77 -9.29
N PRO A 289 -5.77 -1.67 -9.91
CA PRO A 289 -5.63 -1.49 -11.35
C PRO A 289 -4.16 -1.44 -11.81
N THR A 290 -3.23 -0.94 -10.96
CA THR A 290 -1.79 -0.95 -11.26
C THR A 290 -1.24 -2.38 -11.25
N PHE A 291 -1.59 -3.20 -10.26
CA PHE A 291 -1.15 -4.60 -10.22
C PHE A 291 -1.69 -5.40 -11.42
N VAL A 292 -2.95 -5.22 -11.77
CA VAL A 292 -3.57 -5.86 -12.95
C VAL A 292 -2.86 -5.47 -14.24
N ASP A 293 -2.54 -4.18 -14.42
CA ASP A 293 -1.81 -3.68 -15.59
C ASP A 293 -0.37 -4.20 -15.63
N ILE A 294 0.34 -4.25 -14.50
CA ILE A 294 1.69 -4.82 -14.42
C ILE A 294 1.67 -6.31 -14.74
N ALA A 295 0.65 -7.05 -14.27
CA ALA A 295 0.43 -8.46 -14.57
C ALA A 295 0.07 -8.73 -16.04
N GLY A 296 -0.10 -7.69 -16.88
CA GLY A 296 -0.47 -7.80 -18.29
C GLY A 296 -1.94 -8.12 -18.52
N GLY A 297 -2.78 -7.92 -17.50
CA GLY A 297 -4.22 -8.18 -17.55
C GLY A 297 -5.08 -6.96 -17.80
N LYS A 298 -6.39 -7.22 -17.78
CA LYS A 298 -7.41 -6.19 -17.75
C LYS A 298 -8.32 -6.42 -16.55
N PRO A 299 -8.85 -5.36 -15.92
CA PRO A 299 -9.82 -5.51 -14.85
C PRO A 299 -11.04 -6.34 -15.27
N GLN A 300 -11.49 -7.25 -14.40
CA GLN A 300 -12.70 -8.06 -14.63
C GLN A 300 -13.97 -7.24 -14.49
N ALA A 301 -13.91 -6.08 -13.83
CA ALA A 301 -14.99 -5.11 -13.74
C ALA A 301 -14.40 -3.69 -13.68
N LYS A 302 -15.26 -2.68 -13.89
CA LYS A 302 -14.86 -1.28 -13.80
C LYS A 302 -14.45 -0.94 -12.37
N MET A 303 -13.21 -0.50 -12.21
CA MET A 303 -12.69 0.11 -10.98
C MET A 303 -12.82 1.63 -11.02
N ASP A 304 -12.69 2.27 -9.86
CA ASP A 304 -12.64 3.74 -9.75
C ASP A 304 -11.20 4.24 -9.87
N GLY A 305 -10.24 3.40 -9.48
CA GLY A 305 -8.81 3.67 -9.62
C GLY A 305 -8.31 3.49 -11.05
N GLU A 306 -7.17 4.09 -11.32
CA GLU A 306 -6.45 4.02 -12.58
C GLU A 306 -5.01 3.54 -12.34
N SER A 307 -4.43 2.85 -13.33
CA SER A 307 -3.05 2.38 -13.23
C SER A 307 -2.05 3.53 -13.28
N PHE A 308 -1.18 3.63 -12.27
CA PHE A 308 -0.02 4.52 -12.28
C PHE A 308 1.28 3.83 -12.75
N LYS A 309 1.20 2.64 -13.36
CA LYS A 309 2.34 2.00 -14.01
C LYS A 309 3.10 2.92 -14.97
N PRO A 310 2.46 3.83 -15.75
CA PRO A 310 3.19 4.79 -16.57
C PRO A 310 4.10 5.72 -15.77
N VAL A 311 3.76 6.05 -14.53
CA VAL A 311 4.64 6.81 -13.63
C VAL A 311 5.79 5.92 -13.14
N LEU A 312 5.52 4.69 -12.72
CA LEU A 312 6.55 3.74 -12.26
C LEU A 312 7.60 3.45 -13.35
N THR A 313 7.17 3.39 -14.61
CA THR A 313 8.06 3.13 -15.76
C THR A 313 8.70 4.40 -16.33
N GLY A 314 8.49 5.57 -15.72
CA GLY A 314 9.02 6.86 -16.18
C GLY A 314 8.39 7.40 -17.48
N LYS A 315 7.30 6.80 -17.98
CA LYS A 315 6.59 7.25 -19.17
C LYS A 315 5.75 8.49 -18.93
N LYS A 316 5.32 8.72 -17.68
CA LYS A 316 4.57 9.90 -17.25
C LYS A 316 5.18 10.44 -15.95
N LYS A 317 5.07 11.74 -15.74
CA LYS A 317 5.46 12.42 -14.48
C LYS A 317 4.26 12.67 -13.57
N GLU A 318 3.06 12.74 -14.14
CA GLU A 318 1.80 13.05 -13.47
C GLU A 318 0.84 11.86 -13.57
N HIS A 319 -0.08 11.74 -12.61
CA HIS A 319 -1.11 10.72 -12.62
C HIS A 319 -2.50 11.36 -12.45
N LYS A 320 -2.83 11.88 -11.27
CA LYS A 320 -4.10 12.55 -10.98
C LYS A 320 -3.91 14.03 -10.71
N LYS A 321 -4.97 14.82 -10.95
CA LYS A 321 -5.03 16.24 -10.59
C LYS A 321 -5.56 16.45 -9.18
N TYR A 322 -6.44 15.57 -8.71
CA TYR A 322 -7.15 15.71 -7.44
C TYR A 322 -7.10 14.40 -6.66
N SER A 323 -7.02 14.53 -5.33
CA SER A 323 -7.30 13.45 -4.39
C SER A 323 -8.56 13.78 -3.60
N PHE A 324 -9.37 12.76 -3.37
CA PHE A 324 -10.62 12.90 -2.63
C PHE A 324 -10.57 12.04 -1.38
N SER A 325 -11.08 12.60 -0.27
CA SER A 325 -11.21 11.83 0.95
C SER A 325 -12.54 12.11 1.63
N LEU A 326 -12.98 11.14 2.39
CA LEU A 326 -14.22 11.24 3.15
C LEU A 326 -14.01 10.73 4.58
N GLN A 327 -14.80 11.26 5.47
CA GLN A 327 -14.86 10.80 6.85
C GLN A 327 -16.32 10.74 7.30
N THR A 328 -16.64 9.73 8.06
CA THR A 328 -17.87 9.61 8.83
C THR A 328 -17.51 9.11 10.21
N THR A 329 -18.21 9.57 11.23
CA THR A 329 -18.03 9.07 12.60
C THR A 329 -18.79 7.77 12.86
N ARG A 330 -19.58 7.29 11.89
CA ARG A 330 -20.27 6.00 11.99
C ARG A 330 -19.26 4.85 12.14
N GLY A 331 -19.49 4.00 13.14
CA GLY A 331 -18.56 2.90 13.48
C GLY A 331 -17.38 3.32 14.35
N ILE A 332 -17.34 4.57 14.83
CA ILE A 332 -16.40 5.04 15.86
C ILE A 332 -17.16 5.11 17.19
N ASN A 333 -16.57 4.56 18.25
CA ASN A 333 -17.16 4.60 19.59
C ASN A 333 -17.43 6.05 20.01
N ALA A 334 -18.67 6.30 20.51
CA ALA A 334 -19.15 7.62 20.91
C ALA A 334 -19.16 8.70 19.79
N GLY A 335 -18.90 8.34 18.53
CA GLY A 335 -19.01 9.26 17.40
C GLY A 335 -20.46 9.48 16.97
N SER A 336 -20.78 10.70 16.51
CA SER A 336 -22.10 11.01 15.94
C SER A 336 -22.32 10.23 14.62
N PRO A 337 -23.46 9.52 14.45
CA PRO A 337 -23.72 8.78 13.22
C PRO A 337 -23.93 9.67 11.97
N TYR A 338 -24.13 10.97 12.17
CA TYR A 338 -24.50 11.92 11.10
C TYR A 338 -23.38 12.89 10.71
N TYR A 339 -22.19 12.75 11.30
CA TYR A 339 -21.08 13.66 11.04
C TYR A 339 -20.31 13.25 9.78
N GLY A 340 -20.71 13.82 8.65
CA GLY A 340 -20.08 13.57 7.35
C GLY A 340 -19.10 14.67 6.94
N ILE A 341 -17.87 14.29 6.59
CA ILE A 341 -16.84 15.19 6.07
C ILE A 341 -16.44 14.72 4.68
N ARG A 342 -16.13 15.66 3.79
CA ARG A 342 -15.54 15.43 2.48
C ARG A 342 -14.36 16.35 2.30
N SER A 343 -13.32 15.88 1.61
CA SER A 343 -12.24 16.76 1.21
C SER A 343 -11.79 16.51 -0.22
N VAL A 344 -11.29 17.56 -0.84
CA VAL A 344 -10.58 17.52 -2.11
C VAL A 344 -9.23 18.22 -1.96
N TYR A 345 -8.21 17.66 -2.58
CA TYR A 345 -6.86 18.19 -2.64
C TYR A 345 -6.42 18.29 -4.10
N ASP A 346 -5.83 19.43 -4.49
CA ASP A 346 -5.42 19.74 -5.86
C ASP A 346 -3.91 19.72 -6.11
N GLY A 347 -3.16 19.17 -5.16
CA GLY A 347 -1.69 19.17 -5.18
C GLY A 347 -1.08 20.35 -4.40
N ARG A 348 -1.89 21.34 -3.98
CA ARG A 348 -1.45 22.49 -3.21
C ARG A 348 -2.41 22.84 -2.07
N TYR A 349 -3.70 22.88 -2.35
CA TYR A 349 -4.72 23.28 -1.38
C TYR A 349 -5.66 22.12 -1.10
N ARG A 350 -6.04 21.98 0.17
CA ARG A 350 -7.06 21.04 0.62
C ARG A 350 -8.30 21.81 1.09
N TYR A 351 -9.42 21.56 0.42
CA TYR A 351 -10.72 22.04 0.88
C TYR A 351 -11.45 20.92 1.64
N ILE A 352 -11.96 21.25 2.82
CA ILE A 352 -12.69 20.31 3.70
C ILE A 352 -14.09 20.87 3.95
N ALA A 353 -15.10 20.09 3.56
CA ALA A 353 -16.50 20.39 3.79
C ALA A 353 -17.07 19.49 4.90
N VAL A 354 -17.60 20.11 5.95
CA VAL A 354 -18.34 19.44 7.02
C VAL A 354 -19.81 19.58 6.69
N SER A 355 -20.42 18.55 6.09
CA SER A 355 -21.77 18.64 5.50
C SER A 355 -22.85 19.01 6.54
N TYR A 356 -22.74 18.47 7.74
CA TYR A 356 -23.72 18.75 8.80
C TYR A 356 -23.70 20.21 9.27
N THR A 357 -22.50 20.78 9.51
CA THR A 357 -22.35 22.17 9.96
C THR A 357 -22.78 23.15 8.89
N HIS A 358 -22.39 22.91 7.64
CA HIS A 358 -22.74 23.79 6.52
C HIS A 358 -24.23 23.76 6.17
N LEU A 359 -24.90 22.60 6.30
CA LEU A 359 -26.35 22.50 6.09
C LEU A 359 -27.15 23.24 7.18
N ARG A 360 -26.75 23.13 8.46
CA ARG A 360 -27.45 23.79 9.57
C ARG A 360 -27.19 25.30 9.65
N ALA A 361 -26.08 25.80 9.14
CA ALA A 361 -25.83 27.24 9.11
C ALA A 361 -26.85 28.01 8.24
N HIS A 362 -27.59 27.33 7.37
CA HIS A 362 -28.67 27.91 6.58
C HIS A 362 -30.06 27.76 7.23
N GLU A 363 -30.20 26.98 8.29
CA GLU A 363 -31.49 26.79 9.00
C GLU A 363 -31.67 27.77 10.16
N THR A 364 -30.65 28.52 10.52
CA THR A 364 -30.70 29.57 11.57
C THR A 364 -30.69 30.95 10.95
#